data_90d0ed754974f2e10744f995017fb725
#
_entry.id   90d0ed754974f2e10744f995017fb725
#
_cell.length_a   1.000
_cell.length_b   1.000
_cell.length_c   1.000
_cell.angle_alpha   90.00
_cell.angle_beta   90.00
_cell.angle_gamma   90.00
#
_symmetry.space_group_name_H-M   'P 1'
#
loop_
_entity.id
_entity.type
_entity.pdbx_description
1 polymer ?
#
loop_
_entity_poly.entity_id
_entity_poly.type
_entity_poly.pdbx_seq_one_letter_code
_entity_poly.pdbx_strand_id
1 'polypeptide(L)'
;MYSYNEKDTVGKLVSNFWKISRVLRDTYDGRGSQRRVLTVLLKSGDVITQSALTERLDIQPGSASEVLAKLEAAGLIQRTANDKDRRTINISLTEEGRVAAQEAYAKRDKVRHELMSNLNETEQEELLKLLEKLTADYSARYPRKSRANA
;
A
#
# COMPACT_ATOMS: atom_id res chain seq x y z
N MET A 1 -14.30 -9.15 -29.43
CA MET A 1 -13.23 -8.64 -28.57
C MET A 1 -12.08 -8.22 -29.46
N TYR A 2 -11.78 -6.95 -29.52
CA TYR A 2 -10.69 -6.48 -30.39
C TYR A 2 -9.35 -7.03 -29.89
N SER A 3 -8.54 -7.53 -30.84
CA SER A 3 -7.17 -7.96 -30.54
C SER A 3 -6.34 -6.77 -30.01
N TYR A 4 -5.32 -7.04 -29.19
CA TYR A 4 -4.41 -6.00 -28.71
C TYR A 4 -3.78 -5.18 -29.85
N ASN A 5 -3.46 -5.84 -30.97
CA ASN A 5 -2.83 -5.20 -32.13
C ASN A 5 -3.77 -4.24 -32.89
N GLU A 6 -5.09 -4.44 -32.75
CA GLU A 6 -6.10 -3.57 -33.38
C GLU A 6 -6.40 -2.30 -32.57
N LYS A 7 -5.88 -2.19 -31.34
CA LYS A 7 -6.05 -1.01 -30.48
C LYS A 7 -5.14 0.12 -30.93
N ASP A 8 -5.64 1.32 -30.81
CA ASP A 8 -4.83 2.53 -30.89
C ASP A 8 -3.86 2.63 -29.68
N THR A 9 -3.01 3.64 -29.68
CA THR A 9 -2.02 3.86 -28.61
C THR A 9 -2.67 3.99 -27.24
N VAL A 10 -3.78 4.73 -27.14
CA VAL A 10 -4.49 4.93 -25.85
C VAL A 10 -5.07 3.61 -25.36
N GLY A 11 -5.70 2.83 -26.22
CA GLY A 11 -6.23 1.52 -25.88
C GLY A 11 -5.16 0.52 -25.45
N LYS A 12 -3.97 0.60 -26.03
CA LYS A 12 -2.81 -0.20 -25.63
C LYS A 12 -2.29 0.22 -24.26
N LEU A 13 -2.18 1.52 -23.98
CA LEU A 13 -1.80 2.05 -22.68
C LEU A 13 -2.76 1.58 -21.58
N VAL A 14 -4.06 1.76 -21.77
CA VAL A 14 -5.08 1.30 -20.83
C VAL A 14 -5.00 -0.20 -20.58
N SER A 15 -4.83 -1.00 -21.64
CA SER A 15 -4.66 -2.44 -21.51
C SER A 15 -3.43 -2.83 -20.70
N ASN A 16 -2.31 -2.12 -20.87
CA ASN A 16 -1.10 -2.37 -20.09
C ASN A 16 -1.28 -1.96 -18.62
N PHE A 17 -1.94 -0.84 -18.34
CA PHE A 17 -2.26 -0.46 -16.96
C PHE A 17 -3.07 -1.55 -16.22
N TRP A 18 -4.07 -2.13 -16.87
CA TRP A 18 -4.83 -3.25 -16.28
C TRP A 18 -3.98 -4.48 -16.00
N LYS A 19 -3.09 -4.86 -16.94
CA LYS A 19 -2.17 -5.98 -16.76
C LYS A 19 -1.19 -5.72 -15.63
N ILE A 20 -0.56 -4.55 -15.61
CA ILE A 20 0.39 -4.14 -14.56
C ILE A 20 -0.30 -4.08 -13.20
N SER A 21 -1.49 -3.48 -13.13
CA SER A 21 -2.29 -3.40 -11.90
C SER A 21 -2.60 -4.78 -11.32
N ARG A 22 -2.92 -5.77 -12.17
CA ARG A 22 -3.11 -7.15 -11.75
C ARG A 22 -1.84 -7.75 -11.17
N VAL A 23 -0.72 -7.64 -11.89
CA VAL A 23 0.58 -8.14 -11.42
C VAL A 23 0.97 -7.52 -10.08
N LEU A 24 0.80 -6.20 -9.94
CA LEU A 24 1.10 -5.51 -8.68
C LEU A 24 0.23 -6.03 -7.52
N ARG A 25 -1.07 -6.30 -7.75
CA ARG A 25 -1.93 -6.89 -6.71
C ARG A 25 -1.49 -8.29 -6.31
N ASP A 26 -1.08 -9.10 -7.28
CA ASP A 26 -0.76 -10.50 -7.05
C ASP A 26 0.64 -10.70 -6.45
N THR A 27 1.59 -9.82 -6.77
CA THR A 27 3.01 -10.00 -6.41
C THR A 27 3.52 -9.01 -5.36
N TYR A 28 2.95 -7.80 -5.31
CA TYR A 28 3.45 -6.70 -4.46
C TYR A 28 2.51 -6.37 -3.30
N ASP A 29 1.88 -7.36 -2.71
CA ASP A 29 0.98 -7.26 -1.55
C ASP A 29 -0.07 -6.13 -1.62
N GLY A 30 -1.33 -6.46 -1.43
CA GLY A 30 -2.39 -5.46 -1.34
C GLY A 30 -2.20 -4.50 -0.16
N ARG A 31 -2.83 -3.32 -0.23
CA ARG A 31 -2.73 -2.26 0.79
C ARG A 31 -3.12 -2.73 2.19
N GLY A 32 -4.06 -3.68 2.29
CA GLY A 32 -4.53 -4.25 3.55
C GLY A 32 -3.86 -5.57 3.95
N SER A 33 -2.79 -6.00 3.27
CA SER A 33 -2.09 -7.22 3.64
C SER A 33 -1.35 -7.06 4.96
N GLN A 34 -1.19 -8.15 5.71
CA GLN A 34 -0.44 -8.14 6.97
C GLN A 34 0.99 -7.66 6.78
N ARG A 35 1.67 -8.08 5.71
CA ARG A 35 3.04 -7.65 5.38
C ARG A 35 3.10 -6.15 5.11
N ARG A 36 2.12 -5.59 4.40
CA ARG A 36 2.07 -4.15 4.14
C ARG A 36 1.88 -3.35 5.43
N VAL A 37 0.99 -3.82 6.30
CA VAL A 37 0.76 -3.21 7.61
C VAL A 37 2.03 -3.21 8.44
N LEU A 38 2.71 -4.37 8.56
CA LEU A 38 3.98 -4.49 9.29
C LEU A 38 5.05 -3.55 8.72
N THR A 39 5.16 -3.44 7.40
CA THR A 39 6.12 -2.54 6.75
C THR A 39 5.83 -1.08 7.08
N VAL A 40 4.58 -0.66 7.08
CA VAL A 40 4.17 0.70 7.45
C VAL A 40 4.46 0.97 8.92
N LEU A 41 4.16 0.03 9.81
CA LEU A 41 4.46 0.14 11.24
C LEU A 41 5.96 0.29 11.49
N LEU A 42 6.78 -0.50 10.82
CA LEU A 42 8.24 -0.43 10.94
C LEU A 42 8.77 0.98 10.58
N LYS A 43 8.20 1.60 9.55
CA LYS A 43 8.58 2.94 9.08
C LYS A 43 7.95 4.09 9.87
N SER A 44 6.96 3.81 10.68
CA SER A 44 6.22 4.82 11.43
C SER A 44 6.86 5.19 12.78
N GLY A 45 7.95 4.55 13.15
CA GLY A 45 8.55 4.68 14.47
C GLY A 45 7.92 3.75 15.50
N ASP A 46 8.05 4.07 16.79
CA ASP A 46 7.67 3.14 17.86
C ASP A 46 6.15 3.02 18.04
N VAL A 47 5.41 4.11 17.85
CA VAL A 47 3.97 4.16 18.11
C VAL A 47 3.26 4.99 17.03
N ILE A 48 2.13 4.50 16.56
CA ILE A 48 1.22 5.21 15.66
C ILE A 48 -0.23 4.98 16.11
N THR A 49 -1.09 5.97 15.93
CA THR A 49 -2.52 5.77 16.17
C THR A 49 -3.16 4.91 15.09
N GLN A 50 -4.20 4.16 15.45
CA GLN A 50 -4.92 3.31 14.48
C GLN A 50 -5.51 4.13 13.33
N SER A 51 -6.02 5.32 13.58
CA SER A 51 -6.54 6.20 12.53
C SER A 51 -5.45 6.69 11.58
N ALA A 52 -4.30 7.11 12.07
CA ALA A 52 -3.16 7.52 11.26
C ALA A 52 -2.61 6.36 10.41
N LEU A 53 -2.56 5.15 10.98
CA LEU A 53 -2.17 3.94 10.25
C LEU A 53 -3.16 3.61 9.12
N THR A 54 -4.46 3.66 9.41
CA THR A 54 -5.53 3.42 8.43
C THR A 54 -5.45 4.40 7.27
N GLU A 55 -5.20 5.67 7.56
CA GLU A 55 -5.01 6.71 6.56
C GLU A 55 -3.77 6.45 5.68
N ARG A 56 -2.61 6.12 6.28
CA ARG A 56 -1.39 5.78 5.54
C ARG A 56 -1.54 4.55 4.66
N LEU A 57 -2.30 3.55 5.11
CA LEU A 57 -2.59 2.36 4.33
C LEU A 57 -3.60 2.62 3.21
N ASP A 58 -4.38 3.70 3.34
CA ASP A 58 -5.46 4.04 2.42
C ASP A 58 -6.47 2.90 2.24
N ILE A 59 -6.92 2.34 3.37
CA ILE A 59 -7.91 1.26 3.44
C ILE A 59 -9.11 1.68 4.28
N GLN A 60 -10.19 0.90 4.22
CA GLN A 60 -11.37 1.11 5.06
C GLN A 60 -11.06 0.81 6.53
N PRO A 61 -11.66 1.55 7.49
CA PRO A 61 -11.47 1.28 8.92
C PRO A 61 -11.81 -0.16 9.33
N GLY A 62 -12.85 -0.75 8.76
CA GLY A 62 -13.21 -2.15 9.01
C GLY A 62 -12.14 -3.14 8.56
N SER A 63 -11.54 -2.92 7.38
CA SER A 63 -10.42 -3.73 6.88
C SER A 63 -9.17 -3.56 7.76
N ALA A 64 -8.90 -2.33 8.23
CA ALA A 64 -7.81 -2.07 9.16
C ALA A 64 -8.01 -2.85 10.46
N SER A 65 -9.19 -2.78 11.06
CA SER A 65 -9.52 -3.49 12.30
C SER A 65 -9.36 -4.99 12.17
N GLU A 66 -9.77 -5.56 11.05
CA GLU A 66 -9.64 -7.00 10.80
C GLU A 66 -8.18 -7.46 10.70
N VAL A 67 -7.37 -6.78 9.93
CA VAL A 67 -5.94 -7.14 9.78
C VAL A 67 -5.16 -6.90 11.07
N LEU A 68 -5.46 -5.84 11.81
CA LEU A 68 -4.84 -5.55 13.10
C LEU A 68 -5.21 -6.61 14.15
N ALA A 69 -6.46 -7.07 14.18
CA ALA A 69 -6.87 -8.16 15.06
C ALA A 69 -6.08 -9.46 14.79
N LYS A 70 -5.85 -9.79 13.53
CA LYS A 70 -5.02 -10.95 13.12
C LYS A 70 -3.56 -10.80 13.55
N LEU A 71 -2.98 -9.62 13.38
CA LEU A 71 -1.60 -9.33 13.79
C LEU A 71 -1.43 -9.36 15.32
N GLU A 72 -2.42 -8.84 16.07
CA GLU A 72 -2.42 -8.88 17.53
C GLU A 72 -2.55 -10.32 18.04
N ALA A 73 -3.46 -11.11 17.47
CA ALA A 73 -3.61 -12.52 17.79
C ALA A 73 -2.35 -13.34 17.51
N ALA A 74 -1.59 -12.96 16.49
CA ALA A 74 -0.29 -13.57 16.16
C ALA A 74 0.87 -13.07 17.05
N GLY A 75 0.62 -12.13 17.97
CA GLY A 75 1.65 -11.58 18.88
C GLY A 75 2.63 -10.62 18.20
N LEU A 76 2.28 -10.04 17.05
CA LEU A 76 3.18 -9.19 16.26
C LEU A 76 2.98 -7.70 16.57
N ILE A 77 1.84 -7.32 17.09
CA ILE A 77 1.52 -5.96 17.50
C ILE A 77 0.85 -5.93 18.88
N GLN A 78 0.91 -4.77 19.49
CA GLN A 78 0.12 -4.42 20.68
C GLN A 78 -0.78 -3.23 20.37
N ARG A 79 -2.03 -3.29 20.86
CA ARG A 79 -2.97 -2.18 20.83
C ARG A 79 -3.23 -1.72 22.24
N THR A 80 -3.00 -0.43 22.50
CA THR A 80 -3.21 0.18 23.82
C THR A 80 -4.01 1.46 23.69
N ALA A 81 -4.80 1.78 24.72
CA ALA A 81 -5.47 3.08 24.78
C ALA A 81 -4.42 4.19 24.88
N ASN A 82 -4.69 5.32 24.21
CA ASN A 82 -3.84 6.50 24.34
C ASN A 82 -4.05 7.13 25.72
N ASP A 83 -2.95 7.55 26.38
CA ASP A 83 -3.00 8.14 27.72
C ASP A 83 -3.78 9.47 27.76
N LYS A 84 -3.72 10.24 26.69
CA LYS A 84 -4.37 11.56 26.58
C LYS A 84 -5.82 11.49 26.10
N ASP A 85 -6.14 10.50 25.26
CA ASP A 85 -7.48 10.28 24.74
C ASP A 85 -7.77 8.77 24.64
N ARG A 86 -8.53 8.24 25.60
CA ARG A 86 -8.90 6.82 25.66
C ARG A 86 -9.73 6.31 24.48
N ARG A 87 -10.25 7.21 23.65
CA ARG A 87 -10.95 6.84 22.40
C ARG A 87 -9.96 6.53 21.28
N THR A 88 -8.72 6.99 21.42
CA THR A 88 -7.64 6.76 20.48
C THR A 88 -6.89 5.48 20.86
N ILE A 89 -6.65 4.61 19.88
CA ILE A 89 -5.88 3.38 20.03
C ILE A 89 -4.50 3.60 19.43
N ASN A 90 -3.48 3.31 20.22
CA ASN A 90 -2.08 3.26 19.79
C ASN A 90 -1.72 1.84 19.33
N ILE A 91 -0.97 1.76 18.26
CA ILE A 91 -0.43 0.52 17.69
C ILE A 91 1.09 0.57 17.80
N SER A 92 1.69 -0.50 18.28
CA SER A 92 3.13 -0.69 18.31
C SER A 92 3.49 -2.12 17.91
N LEU A 93 4.70 -2.29 17.34
CA LEU A 93 5.26 -3.62 17.09
C LEU A 93 5.74 -4.25 18.39
N THR A 94 5.53 -5.54 18.55
CA THR A 94 6.25 -6.34 19.54
C THR A 94 7.66 -6.63 19.04
N GLU A 95 8.50 -7.26 19.84
CA GLU A 95 9.82 -7.69 19.38
C GLU A 95 9.72 -8.67 18.21
N GLU A 96 8.83 -9.66 18.31
CA GLU A 96 8.52 -10.61 17.23
C GLU A 96 7.94 -9.90 16.01
N GLY A 97 7.10 -8.91 16.24
CA GLY A 97 6.52 -8.06 15.19
C GLY A 97 7.59 -7.25 14.46
N ARG A 98 8.59 -6.76 15.15
CA ARG A 98 9.71 -6.03 14.55
C ARG A 98 10.53 -6.92 13.62
N VAL A 99 10.83 -8.14 14.03
CA VAL A 99 11.52 -9.13 13.19
C VAL A 99 10.68 -9.45 11.95
N ALA A 100 9.40 -9.76 12.14
CA ALA A 100 8.49 -10.03 11.02
C ALA A 100 8.35 -8.83 10.05
N ALA A 101 8.33 -7.61 10.59
CA ALA A 101 8.26 -6.38 9.80
C ALA A 101 9.54 -6.16 8.96
N GLN A 102 10.70 -6.44 9.52
CA GLN A 102 11.98 -6.37 8.80
C GLN A 102 12.04 -7.37 7.66
N GLU A 103 11.59 -8.60 7.88
CA GLU A 103 11.50 -9.63 6.84
C GLU A 103 10.50 -9.23 5.73
N ALA A 104 9.34 -8.73 6.12
CA ALA A 104 8.33 -8.24 5.18
C ALA A 104 8.86 -7.07 4.34
N TYR A 105 9.57 -6.14 4.97
CA TYR A 105 10.21 -5.03 4.29
C TYR A 105 11.24 -5.50 3.25
N ALA A 106 12.13 -6.41 3.63
CA ALA A 106 13.16 -6.94 2.75
C ALA A 106 12.56 -7.65 1.52
N LYS A 107 11.50 -8.46 1.71
CA LYS A 107 10.78 -9.12 0.63
C LYS A 107 10.13 -8.12 -0.33
N ARG A 108 9.46 -7.10 0.22
CA ARG A 108 8.84 -6.05 -0.59
C ARG A 108 9.86 -5.25 -1.38
N ASP A 109 10.98 -4.93 -0.78
CA ASP A 109 12.06 -4.18 -1.43
C ASP A 109 12.65 -4.96 -2.59
N LYS A 110 12.87 -6.26 -2.42
CA LYS A 110 13.31 -7.16 -3.49
C LYS A 110 12.32 -7.19 -4.65
N VAL A 111 11.06 -7.43 -4.39
CA VAL A 111 10.00 -7.46 -5.42
C VAL A 111 9.92 -6.11 -6.15
N ARG A 112 10.01 -5.01 -5.43
CA ARG A 112 10.00 -3.65 -6.00
C ARG A 112 11.10 -3.46 -7.05
N HIS A 113 12.32 -3.90 -6.76
CA HIS A 113 13.43 -3.83 -7.71
C HIS A 113 13.23 -4.79 -8.88
N GLU A 114 12.78 -6.01 -8.65
CA GLU A 114 12.50 -7.00 -9.70
C GLU A 114 11.42 -6.51 -10.69
N LEU A 115 10.38 -5.86 -10.21
CA LEU A 115 9.30 -5.32 -11.05
C LEU A 115 9.79 -4.27 -12.04
N MET A 116 10.86 -3.54 -11.73
CA MET A 116 11.43 -2.49 -12.57
C MET A 116 12.71 -2.92 -13.29
N SER A 117 13.17 -4.15 -13.11
CA SER A 117 14.47 -4.63 -13.60
C SER A 117 14.62 -4.65 -15.13
N ASN A 118 13.51 -4.65 -15.87
CA ASN A 118 13.50 -4.59 -17.33
C ASN A 118 13.72 -3.19 -17.90
N LEU A 119 13.69 -2.18 -17.05
CA LEU A 119 13.93 -0.78 -17.42
C LEU A 119 15.27 -0.31 -16.84
N ASN A 120 16.07 0.38 -17.66
CA ASN A 120 17.25 1.08 -17.13
C ASN A 120 16.85 2.34 -16.34
N GLU A 121 17.80 2.97 -15.66
CA GLU A 121 17.51 4.12 -14.77
C GLU A 121 16.83 5.28 -15.53
N THR A 122 17.31 5.60 -16.74
CA THR A 122 16.73 6.67 -17.56
C THR A 122 15.28 6.36 -17.94
N GLU A 123 15.00 5.13 -18.36
CA GLU A 123 13.65 4.67 -18.68
C GLU A 123 12.71 4.69 -17.47
N GLN A 124 13.21 4.33 -16.28
CA GLN A 124 12.47 4.43 -15.03
C GLN A 124 12.12 5.89 -14.68
N GLU A 125 13.07 6.81 -14.83
CA GLU A 125 12.84 8.24 -14.61
C GLU A 125 11.83 8.84 -15.60
N GLU A 126 11.92 8.48 -16.88
CA GLU A 126 10.95 8.91 -17.90
C GLU A 126 9.55 8.40 -17.61
N LEU A 127 9.42 7.11 -17.28
CA LEU A 127 8.16 6.50 -16.90
C LEU A 127 7.57 7.17 -15.65
N LEU A 128 8.41 7.45 -14.64
CA LEU A 128 7.98 8.12 -13.42
C LEU A 128 7.37 9.49 -13.72
N LYS A 129 8.05 10.33 -14.52
CA LYS A 129 7.54 11.65 -14.92
C LYS A 129 6.18 11.57 -15.61
N LEU A 130 6.00 10.60 -16.52
CA LEU A 130 4.73 10.41 -17.22
C LEU A 130 3.62 9.93 -16.29
N LEU A 131 3.92 9.00 -15.39
CA LEU A 131 2.95 8.51 -14.41
C LEU A 131 2.57 9.59 -13.40
N GLU A 132 3.51 10.40 -12.92
CA GLU A 132 3.24 11.52 -12.03
C GLU A 132 2.32 12.56 -12.68
N LYS A 133 2.55 12.87 -13.97
CA LYS A 133 1.69 13.76 -14.75
C LYS A 133 0.25 13.21 -14.85
N LEU A 134 0.08 11.93 -15.15
CA LEU A 134 -1.23 11.28 -15.19
C LEU A 134 -1.89 11.25 -13.81
N THR A 135 -1.15 10.92 -12.77
CA THR A 135 -1.67 10.83 -11.40
C THR A 135 -2.15 12.19 -10.90
N ALA A 136 -1.41 13.27 -11.18
CA ALA A 136 -1.80 14.62 -10.82
C ALA A 136 -3.11 15.03 -11.53
N ASP A 137 -3.23 14.75 -12.82
CA ASP A 137 -4.43 15.01 -13.59
C ASP A 137 -5.64 14.19 -13.10
N TYR A 138 -5.44 12.90 -12.81
CA TYR A 138 -6.51 12.04 -12.29
C TYR A 138 -6.98 12.46 -10.90
N SER A 139 -6.06 12.89 -10.04
CA SER A 139 -6.41 13.40 -8.71
C SER A 139 -7.28 14.65 -8.78
N ALA A 140 -7.04 15.52 -9.78
CA ALA A 140 -7.84 16.70 -10.01
C ALA A 140 -9.21 16.40 -10.64
N ARG A 141 -9.24 15.53 -11.67
CA ARG A 141 -10.48 15.22 -12.41
C ARG A 141 -11.37 14.18 -11.72
N TYR A 142 -10.76 13.27 -10.95
CA TYR A 142 -11.46 12.21 -10.24
C TYR A 142 -11.12 12.23 -8.74
N PRO A 143 -11.51 13.31 -8.03
CA PRO A 143 -11.22 13.40 -6.60
C PRO A 143 -11.86 12.22 -5.87
N ARG A 144 -11.14 11.66 -4.92
CA ARG A 144 -11.69 10.62 -4.04
C ARG A 144 -12.91 11.18 -3.33
N LYS A 145 -14.05 10.52 -3.45
CA LYS A 145 -15.20 10.84 -2.61
C LYS A 145 -14.74 10.67 -1.17
N SER A 146 -14.82 11.76 -0.40
CA SER A 146 -14.58 11.73 1.04
C SER A 146 -15.38 10.57 1.63
N ARG A 147 -14.70 9.65 2.33
CA ARG A 147 -15.32 8.52 3.03
C ARG A 147 -15.99 8.93 4.35
N ALA A 148 -16.28 10.21 4.50
CA ALA A 148 -17.13 10.71 5.57
C ALA A 148 -18.58 10.33 5.24
N ASN A 149 -19.16 9.49 6.05
CA ASN A 149 -20.53 8.96 6.05
C ASN A 149 -20.74 7.66 5.23
N ALA A 150 -20.24 6.60 5.76
CA ALA A 150 -20.90 5.30 5.70
C ALA A 150 -20.84 4.64 7.05
#